data_87f50c3fe909ebfb65eab331a6c2aafc
#
_entry.id   87f50c3fe909ebfb65eab331a6c2aafc
#
_cell.length_a   1.000
_cell.length_b   1.000
_cell.length_c   1.000
_cell.angle_alpha   90.00
_cell.angle_beta   90.00
_cell.angle_gamma   90.00
#
_symmetry.space_group_name_H-M   'P 1'
#
loop_
_entity.id
_entity.type
_entity.pdbx_description
1 polymer ?
#
loop_
_entity_poly.entity_id
_entity_poly.type
_entity_poly.pdbx_seq_one_letter_code
_entity_poly.pdbx_strand_id
1 'polypeptide(L)'
;SDSRVFYKTSLPNEMPALCAGLLLDESGSMSWNDRATYARATAIILYDFCQALNIPITVYGHTTSDHGGVELYSYAEFDAIDRDDRYRMMDISARDCNRDGAALRYVAEQLAHRPEDIKLLMLISDGQPADDGYYGAAAEEDLRGIKHEYQRKGILFVAAAIGSDK
;
A
#
# COMPACT_ATOMS: atom_id res chain seq x y z
N SER A 1 16.49 -1.84 -59.09
CA SER A 1 17.13 -1.56 -57.79
C SER A 1 16.10 -1.65 -56.69
N ASP A 2 16.08 -2.78 -55.96
CA ASP A 2 15.19 -3.04 -54.85
C ASP A 2 15.71 -2.33 -53.60
N SER A 3 15.17 -1.18 -53.30
CA SER A 3 15.43 -0.55 -52.02
C SER A 3 14.46 -1.14 -50.95
N ARG A 4 14.90 -2.24 -50.35
CA ARG A 4 14.24 -2.78 -49.19
C ARG A 4 14.54 -1.86 -48.01
N VAL A 5 13.61 -0.98 -47.72
CA VAL A 5 13.62 -0.18 -46.50
C VAL A 5 13.23 -1.11 -45.36
N PHE A 6 14.23 -1.60 -44.60
CA PHE A 6 13.97 -2.32 -43.36
C PHE A 6 13.60 -1.29 -42.28
N TYR A 7 12.32 -1.17 -41.99
CA TYR A 7 11.89 -0.49 -40.78
C TYR A 7 12.25 -1.39 -39.59
N LYS A 8 13.30 -1.04 -38.88
CA LYS A 8 13.57 -1.60 -37.56
C LYS A 8 12.55 -1.02 -36.61
N THR A 9 11.41 -1.67 -36.44
CA THR A 9 10.52 -1.44 -35.30
C THR A 9 11.28 -1.89 -34.08
N SER A 10 11.95 -0.96 -33.40
CA SER A 10 12.35 -1.18 -32.03
C SER A 10 11.08 -1.21 -31.20
N LEU A 11 10.58 -2.40 -30.88
CA LEU A 11 9.67 -2.56 -29.74
C LEU A 11 10.35 -1.89 -28.56
N PRO A 12 9.63 -1.08 -27.75
CA PRO A 12 10.18 -0.58 -26.51
C PRO A 12 10.61 -1.80 -25.71
N ASN A 13 11.93 -2.04 -25.64
CA ASN A 13 12.51 -3.20 -24.95
C ASN A 13 12.43 -3.10 -23.43
N GLU A 14 11.80 -2.05 -22.92
CA GLU A 14 11.69 -1.82 -21.49
C GLU A 14 10.23 -1.74 -21.10
N MET A 15 9.79 -2.76 -20.36
CA MET A 15 8.57 -2.64 -19.58
C MET A 15 8.76 -1.51 -18.58
N PRO A 16 7.78 -0.61 -18.38
CA PRO A 16 7.89 0.44 -17.38
C PRO A 16 8.20 -0.16 -16.02
N ALA A 17 9.18 0.41 -15.32
CA ALA A 17 9.56 -0.03 -14.00
C ALA A 17 8.42 0.27 -13.01
N LEU A 18 8.08 -0.72 -12.18
CA LEU A 18 7.01 -0.67 -11.20
C LEU A 18 7.59 -0.75 -9.79
N CYS A 19 7.07 0.05 -8.87
CA CYS A 19 7.22 -0.16 -7.44
C CYS A 19 5.86 -0.15 -6.73
N ALA A 20 5.79 -0.77 -5.56
CA ALA A 20 4.56 -0.92 -4.81
C ALA A 20 4.73 -0.55 -3.34
N GLY A 21 3.72 0.08 -2.79
CA GLY A 21 3.53 0.25 -1.36
C GLY A 21 2.25 -0.45 -0.91
N LEU A 22 2.30 -1.14 0.20
CA LEU A 22 1.18 -1.79 0.81
C LEU A 22 0.96 -1.21 2.20
N LEU A 23 -0.23 -0.70 2.44
CA LEU A 23 -0.64 -0.16 3.72
C LEU A 23 -1.83 -0.94 4.26
N LEU A 24 -1.65 -1.53 5.44
CA LEU A 24 -2.65 -2.37 6.08
C LEU A 24 -3.24 -1.65 7.30
N ASP A 25 -4.55 -1.64 7.36
CA ASP A 25 -5.29 -1.26 8.55
C ASP A 25 -5.15 -2.35 9.61
N GLU A 26 -4.59 -2.00 10.75
CA GLU A 26 -4.47 -2.85 11.94
C GLU A 26 -5.37 -2.33 13.09
N SER A 27 -6.46 -1.65 12.76
CA SER A 27 -7.45 -1.20 13.75
C SER A 27 -8.18 -2.38 14.41
N GLY A 28 -8.78 -2.11 15.56
CA GLY A 28 -9.51 -3.13 16.34
C GLY A 28 -10.64 -3.79 15.56
N SER A 29 -11.30 -3.06 14.64
CA SER A 29 -12.35 -3.61 13.77
C SER A 29 -11.86 -4.73 12.85
N MET A 30 -10.56 -4.79 12.58
CA MET A 30 -9.94 -5.86 11.80
C MET A 30 -9.91 -7.22 12.52
N SER A 31 -10.22 -7.26 13.83
CA SER A 31 -10.39 -8.52 14.57
C SER A 31 -11.67 -9.28 14.22
N TRP A 32 -12.64 -8.60 13.63
CA TRP A 32 -13.93 -9.17 13.30
C TRP A 32 -13.87 -10.00 12.01
N ASN A 33 -14.56 -11.14 12.00
CA ASN A 33 -14.71 -12.01 10.81
C ASN A 33 -13.37 -12.36 10.13
N ASP A 34 -12.33 -12.59 10.91
CA ASP A 34 -10.98 -12.94 10.43
C ASP A 34 -10.35 -11.92 9.46
N ARG A 35 -10.78 -10.66 9.49
CA ARG A 35 -10.29 -9.60 8.59
C ARG A 35 -8.78 -9.45 8.64
N ALA A 36 -8.18 -9.41 9.84
CA ALA A 36 -6.73 -9.34 10.00
C ALA A 36 -6.02 -10.55 9.39
N THR A 37 -6.62 -11.74 9.49
CA THR A 37 -6.08 -12.96 8.87
C THR A 37 -6.08 -12.86 7.35
N TYR A 38 -7.16 -12.38 6.74
CA TYR A 38 -7.22 -12.15 5.29
C TYR A 38 -6.26 -11.05 4.84
N ALA A 39 -6.15 -9.96 5.58
CA ALA A 39 -5.20 -8.89 5.31
C ALA A 39 -3.76 -9.39 5.33
N ARG A 40 -3.41 -10.17 6.34
CA ARG A 40 -2.10 -10.82 6.47
C ARG A 40 -1.80 -11.75 5.30
N ALA A 41 -2.72 -12.62 4.94
CA ALA A 41 -2.57 -13.53 3.81
C ALA A 41 -2.39 -12.75 2.50
N THR A 42 -3.20 -11.73 2.27
CA THR A 42 -3.09 -10.86 1.09
C THR A 42 -1.73 -10.16 1.03
N ALA A 43 -1.26 -9.61 2.14
CA ALA A 43 0.05 -8.96 2.22
C ALA A 43 1.20 -9.92 1.86
N ILE A 44 1.19 -11.13 2.40
CA ILE A 44 2.21 -12.13 2.13
C ILE A 44 2.19 -12.55 0.65
N ILE A 45 1.03 -12.78 0.08
CA ILE A 45 0.88 -13.15 -1.34
C ILE A 45 1.41 -12.03 -2.25
N LEU A 46 1.03 -10.78 -1.99
CA LEU A 46 1.49 -9.63 -2.78
C LEU A 46 2.99 -9.41 -2.63
N TYR A 47 3.51 -9.56 -1.42
CA TYR A 47 4.96 -9.48 -1.19
C TYR A 47 5.71 -10.56 -1.95
N ASP A 48 5.31 -11.81 -1.85
CA ASP A 48 5.94 -12.92 -2.57
C ASP A 48 5.88 -12.73 -4.09
N PHE A 49 4.75 -12.25 -4.60
CA PHE A 49 4.58 -11.92 -6.01
C PHE A 49 5.55 -10.82 -6.47
N CYS A 50 5.65 -9.74 -5.72
CA CYS A 50 6.58 -8.65 -6.03
C CYS A 50 8.04 -9.11 -5.97
N GLN A 51 8.40 -9.94 -4.99
CA GLN A 51 9.74 -10.52 -4.88
C GLN A 51 10.07 -11.40 -6.09
N ALA A 52 9.14 -12.24 -6.52
CA ALA A 52 9.33 -13.12 -7.68
C ALA A 52 9.55 -12.35 -8.98
N LEU A 53 8.96 -11.17 -9.13
CA LEU A 53 9.08 -10.30 -10.30
C LEU A 53 10.11 -9.18 -10.15
N ASN A 54 10.88 -9.18 -9.06
CA ASN A 54 11.84 -8.11 -8.73
C ASN A 54 11.20 -6.71 -8.69
N ILE A 55 9.95 -6.62 -8.23
CA ILE A 55 9.25 -5.36 -7.99
C ILE A 55 9.60 -4.88 -6.59
N PRO A 56 10.22 -3.69 -6.43
CA PRO A 56 10.43 -3.11 -5.11
C PRO A 56 9.10 -2.89 -4.40
N ILE A 57 9.00 -3.36 -3.16
CA ILE A 57 7.80 -3.23 -2.35
C ILE A 57 8.14 -2.81 -0.93
N THR A 58 7.34 -1.91 -0.38
CA THR A 58 7.31 -1.60 1.05
C THR A 58 5.98 -2.01 1.65
N VAL A 59 5.98 -2.50 2.87
CA VAL A 59 4.78 -2.97 3.58
C VAL A 59 4.74 -2.36 4.96
N TYR A 60 3.66 -1.62 5.23
CA TYR A 60 3.39 -1.00 6.52
C TYR A 60 2.00 -1.36 7.02
N GLY A 61 1.89 -1.56 8.31
CA GLY A 61 0.62 -1.54 9.03
C GLY A 61 0.47 -0.25 9.82
N HIS A 62 -0.73 0.17 10.12
CA HIS A 62 -1.00 1.34 10.93
C HIS A 62 -2.12 1.10 11.93
N THR A 63 -2.00 1.77 13.06
CA THR A 63 -3.02 1.89 14.11
C THR A 63 -2.85 3.23 14.80
N THR A 64 -3.75 3.57 15.70
CA THR A 64 -3.61 4.76 16.56
C THR A 64 -3.21 4.33 17.96
N SER A 65 -2.23 5.01 18.54
CA SER A 65 -1.82 4.76 19.93
C SER A 65 -2.84 5.31 20.93
N ASP A 66 -2.80 4.83 22.16
CA ASP A 66 -3.63 5.30 23.30
C ASP A 66 -3.54 6.82 23.56
N HIS A 67 -2.50 7.46 23.03
CA HIS A 67 -2.26 8.90 23.17
C HIS A 67 -2.67 9.70 21.92
N GLY A 68 -3.39 9.08 20.97
CA GLY A 68 -3.88 9.71 19.75
C GLY A 68 -2.83 9.91 18.65
N GLY A 69 -1.66 9.33 18.80
CA GLY A 69 -0.62 9.30 17.75
C GLY A 69 -0.84 8.14 16.76
N VAL A 70 -0.40 8.32 15.52
CA VAL A 70 -0.38 7.23 14.54
C VAL A 70 0.86 6.38 14.76
N GLU A 71 0.67 5.09 14.89
CA GLU A 71 1.74 4.11 14.93
C GLU A 71 1.85 3.40 13.59
N LEU A 72 3.06 3.35 13.06
CA LEU A 72 3.38 2.64 11.83
C LEU A 72 4.25 1.45 12.16
N TYR A 73 3.84 0.29 11.66
CA TYR A 73 4.61 -0.95 11.76
C TYR A 73 5.27 -1.24 10.43
N SER A 74 6.60 -1.23 10.40
CA SER A 74 7.37 -1.59 9.22
C SER A 74 7.53 -3.11 9.13
N TYR A 75 7.00 -3.71 8.09
CA TYR A 75 7.16 -5.14 7.81
C TYR A 75 8.17 -5.39 6.69
N ALA A 76 8.24 -4.51 5.72
CA ALA A 76 9.22 -4.55 4.65
C ALA A 76 9.54 -3.13 4.15
N GLU A 77 10.82 -2.89 3.88
CA GLU A 77 11.33 -1.62 3.40
C GLU A 77 11.91 -1.76 1.99
N PHE A 78 11.86 -0.68 1.19
CA PHE A 78 12.41 -0.71 -0.17
C PHE A 78 13.90 -1.03 -0.22
N ASP A 79 14.67 -0.44 0.67
CA ASP A 79 16.13 -0.44 0.60
C ASP A 79 16.79 -1.40 1.60
N ALA A 80 16.01 -2.09 2.40
CA ALA A 80 16.47 -3.05 3.40
C ALA A 80 15.81 -4.41 3.19
N ILE A 81 16.11 -5.04 2.06
CA ILE A 81 15.57 -6.37 1.73
C ILE A 81 16.12 -7.38 2.71
N ASP A 82 15.25 -7.93 3.54
CA ASP A 82 15.56 -8.94 4.52
C ASP A 82 14.78 -10.22 4.20
N ARG A 83 15.45 -11.36 4.29
CA ARG A 83 14.81 -12.66 4.08
C ARG A 83 13.72 -12.96 5.12
N ASP A 84 13.78 -12.28 6.26
CA ASP A 84 12.85 -12.44 7.36
C ASP A 84 11.61 -11.51 7.25
N ASP A 85 11.55 -10.60 6.28
CA ASP A 85 10.41 -9.69 6.05
C ASP A 85 9.08 -10.45 5.96
N ARG A 86 9.09 -11.54 5.26
CA ARG A 86 7.95 -12.44 5.11
C ARG A 86 7.43 -12.96 6.46
N TYR A 87 8.34 -13.26 7.38
CA TYR A 87 7.98 -13.72 8.72
C TYR A 87 7.50 -12.58 9.60
N ARG A 88 8.01 -11.36 9.43
CA ARG A 88 7.50 -10.16 10.12
C ARG A 88 6.03 -9.89 9.76
N MET A 89 5.62 -10.16 8.53
CA MET A 89 4.22 -10.04 8.11
C MET A 89 3.28 -10.98 8.86
N MET A 90 3.79 -12.03 9.49
CA MET A 90 2.97 -12.88 10.37
C MET A 90 2.48 -12.16 11.63
N ASP A 91 3.11 -11.05 12.00
CA ASP A 91 2.71 -10.21 13.12
C ASP A 91 1.58 -9.22 12.78
N ILE A 92 1.17 -9.15 11.52
CA ILE A 92 0.01 -8.34 11.10
C ILE A 92 -1.22 -8.82 11.87
N SER A 93 -1.81 -7.93 12.65
CA SER A 93 -2.91 -8.23 13.55
C SER A 93 -3.78 -7.00 13.82
N ALA A 94 -5.00 -7.22 14.28
CA ALA A 94 -5.83 -6.12 14.77
C ALA A 94 -5.26 -5.55 16.08
N ARG A 95 -5.23 -4.23 16.19
CA ARG A 95 -4.71 -3.49 17.36
C ARG A 95 -5.77 -2.53 17.88
N ASP A 96 -5.55 -1.23 17.76
CA ASP A 96 -6.44 -0.20 18.29
C ASP A 96 -7.20 0.56 17.18
N CYS A 97 -7.53 1.82 17.39
CA CYS A 97 -8.20 2.66 16.41
C CYS A 97 -7.35 2.92 15.16
N ASN A 98 -7.91 3.55 14.14
CA ASN A 98 -7.14 3.93 12.97
C ASN A 98 -7.27 5.42 12.63
N ARG A 99 -6.20 5.97 12.07
CA ARG A 99 -6.16 7.30 11.47
C ARG A 99 -5.42 7.19 10.14
N ASP A 100 -6.17 6.85 9.11
CA ASP A 100 -5.63 6.45 7.81
C ASP A 100 -4.84 7.56 7.11
N GLY A 101 -5.23 8.82 7.27
CA GLY A 101 -4.66 9.94 6.52
C GLY A 101 -3.16 10.12 6.70
N ALA A 102 -2.68 10.12 7.94
CA ALA A 102 -1.26 10.30 8.22
C ALA A 102 -0.41 9.12 7.74
N ALA A 103 -0.91 7.90 7.93
CA ALA A 103 -0.25 6.68 7.47
C ALA A 103 -0.19 6.63 5.94
N LEU A 104 -1.30 6.96 5.28
CA LEU A 104 -1.38 7.04 3.83
C LEU A 104 -0.38 8.05 3.25
N ARG A 105 -0.30 9.24 3.84
CA ARG A 105 0.64 10.28 3.44
C ARG A 105 2.09 9.81 3.58
N TYR A 106 2.42 9.14 4.67
CA TYR A 106 3.77 8.61 4.91
C TYR A 106 4.21 7.63 3.81
N VAL A 107 3.39 6.64 3.50
CA VAL A 107 3.71 5.64 2.46
C VAL A 107 3.71 6.26 1.07
N ALA A 108 2.74 7.14 0.79
CA ALA A 108 2.67 7.85 -0.48
C ALA A 108 3.91 8.73 -0.73
N GLU A 109 4.41 9.39 0.31
CA GLU A 109 5.63 10.21 0.21
C GLU A 109 6.86 9.36 -0.10
N GLN A 110 7.00 8.18 0.49
CA GLN A 110 8.07 7.26 0.14
C GLN A 110 8.01 6.81 -1.31
N LEU A 111 6.81 6.47 -1.80
CA LEU A 111 6.61 6.12 -3.21
C LEU A 111 6.91 7.28 -4.15
N ALA A 112 6.53 8.50 -3.77
CA ALA A 112 6.78 9.70 -4.58
C ALA A 112 8.28 9.93 -4.85
N HIS A 113 9.16 9.52 -3.93
CA HIS A 113 10.62 9.64 -4.06
C HIS A 113 11.27 8.48 -4.83
N ARG A 114 10.51 7.46 -5.20
CA ARG A 114 11.03 6.34 -5.98
C ARG A 114 11.26 6.73 -7.45
N PRO A 115 12.27 6.14 -8.11
CA PRO A 115 12.57 6.44 -9.51
C PRO A 115 11.70 5.69 -10.52
N GLU A 116 10.93 4.69 -10.10
CA GLU A 116 10.13 3.86 -11.00
C GLU A 116 9.03 4.69 -11.69
N ASP A 117 8.68 4.27 -12.91
CA ASP A 117 7.68 4.97 -13.75
C ASP A 117 6.27 4.79 -13.22
N ILE A 118 5.97 3.61 -12.71
CA ILE A 118 4.66 3.25 -12.14
C ILE A 118 4.82 3.03 -10.64
N LYS A 119 4.05 3.77 -9.87
CA LYS A 119 4.05 3.74 -8.42
C LYS A 119 2.66 3.38 -7.94
N LEU A 120 2.53 2.20 -7.35
CA LEU A 120 1.25 1.66 -6.91
C LEU A 120 1.17 1.66 -5.38
N LEU A 121 0.13 2.26 -4.83
CA LEU A 121 -0.18 2.18 -3.41
C LEU A 121 -1.48 1.41 -3.21
N MET A 122 -1.38 0.30 -2.50
CA MET A 122 -2.51 -0.56 -2.18
C MET A 122 -2.90 -0.39 -0.71
N LEU A 123 -4.17 -0.10 -0.48
CA LEU A 123 -4.75 0.02 0.85
C LEU A 123 -5.58 -1.22 1.15
N ILE A 124 -5.32 -1.85 2.28
CA ILE A 124 -6.13 -2.97 2.78
C ILE A 124 -6.76 -2.55 4.09
N SER A 125 -8.08 -2.39 4.10
CA SER A 125 -8.85 -1.97 5.28
C SER A 125 -10.27 -2.51 5.23
N ASP A 126 -11.01 -2.33 6.33
CA ASP A 126 -12.46 -2.59 6.33
C ASP A 126 -13.28 -1.41 5.76
N GLY A 127 -12.60 -0.34 5.35
CA GLY A 127 -13.20 0.84 4.75
C GLY A 127 -13.79 1.84 5.73
N GLN A 128 -13.58 1.65 7.04
CA GLN A 128 -14.17 2.50 8.09
C GLN A 128 -13.08 3.18 8.92
N PRO A 129 -12.77 4.47 8.69
CA PRO A 129 -11.92 5.22 9.61
C PRO A 129 -12.60 5.29 10.99
N ALA A 130 -11.87 4.86 12.01
CA ALA A 130 -12.41 4.81 13.38
C ALA A 130 -11.36 5.29 14.39
N ASP A 131 -11.28 6.58 14.55
CA ASP A 131 -10.51 7.22 15.62
C ASP A 131 -11.29 8.39 16.21
N ASP A 132 -11.07 8.72 17.47
CA ASP A 132 -11.73 9.83 18.14
C ASP A 132 -11.48 11.15 17.38
N GLY A 133 -12.54 11.74 16.86
CA GLY A 133 -12.49 12.97 16.08
C GLY A 133 -12.02 12.83 14.61
N TYR A 134 -11.74 11.62 14.15
CA TYR A 134 -11.34 11.37 12.76
C TYR A 134 -12.19 10.25 12.13
N TYR A 135 -13.47 10.55 11.90
CA TYR A 135 -14.43 9.61 11.31
C TYR A 135 -15.45 10.35 10.45
N GLY A 136 -16.20 9.59 9.68
CA GLY A 136 -17.26 10.13 8.83
C GLY A 136 -16.75 11.03 7.71
N ALA A 137 -17.50 12.07 7.39
CA ALA A 137 -17.26 12.93 6.22
C ALA A 137 -15.90 13.66 6.26
N ALA A 138 -15.43 14.07 7.43
CA ALA A 138 -14.16 14.78 7.58
C ALA A 138 -12.96 13.87 7.26
N ALA A 139 -12.99 12.62 7.72
CA ALA A 139 -11.96 11.64 7.43
C ALA A 139 -11.93 11.26 5.94
N GLU A 140 -13.11 11.09 5.35
CA GLU A 140 -13.23 10.81 3.90
C GLU A 140 -12.71 11.96 3.04
N GLU A 141 -12.97 13.19 3.44
CA GLU A 141 -12.47 14.37 2.74
C GLU A 141 -10.95 14.49 2.81
N ASP A 142 -10.38 14.25 3.99
CA ASP A 142 -8.92 14.25 4.18
C ASP A 142 -8.25 13.17 3.32
N LEU A 143 -8.76 11.94 3.36
CA LEU A 143 -8.24 10.84 2.54
C LEU A 143 -8.36 11.15 1.04
N ARG A 144 -9.46 11.74 0.62
CA ARG A 144 -9.67 12.16 -0.78
C ARG A 144 -8.67 13.22 -1.18
N GLY A 145 -8.41 14.19 -0.32
CA GLY A 145 -7.43 15.24 -0.53
C GLY A 145 -6.02 14.70 -0.68
N ILE A 146 -5.62 13.78 0.19
CA ILE A 146 -4.31 13.11 0.13
C ILE A 146 -4.17 12.30 -1.16
N LYS A 147 -5.16 11.50 -1.50
CA LYS A 147 -5.17 10.73 -2.76
C LYS A 147 -5.03 11.63 -3.97
N HIS A 148 -5.78 12.71 -4.03
CA HIS A 148 -5.71 13.67 -5.12
C HIS A 148 -4.34 14.33 -5.25
N GLU A 149 -3.74 14.74 -4.12
CA GLU A 149 -2.40 15.31 -4.09
C GLU A 149 -1.36 14.34 -4.68
N TYR A 150 -1.36 13.09 -4.22
CA TYR A 150 -0.36 12.12 -4.64
C TYR A 150 -0.63 11.49 -6.01
N GLN A 151 -1.88 11.44 -6.46
CA GLN A 151 -2.20 11.09 -7.85
C GLN A 151 -1.55 12.07 -8.82
N ARG A 152 -1.50 13.35 -8.48
CA ARG A 152 -0.78 14.36 -9.26
C ARG A 152 0.73 14.16 -9.27
N LYS A 153 1.27 13.46 -8.29
CA LYS A 153 2.68 13.02 -8.21
C LYS A 153 2.92 11.67 -8.89
N GLY A 154 1.94 11.12 -9.57
CA GLY A 154 2.06 9.88 -10.34
C GLY A 154 1.78 8.60 -9.55
N ILE A 155 1.17 8.67 -8.37
CA ILE A 155 0.82 7.49 -7.58
C ILE A 155 -0.58 6.99 -7.96
N LEU A 156 -0.66 5.69 -8.26
CA LEU A 156 -1.92 4.97 -8.46
C LEU A 156 -2.38 4.36 -7.14
N PHE A 157 -3.62 4.63 -6.75
CA PHE A 157 -4.21 4.08 -5.54
C PHE A 157 -5.17 2.95 -5.86
N VAL A 158 -5.01 1.84 -5.14
CA VAL A 158 -5.94 0.71 -5.15
C VAL A 158 -6.37 0.42 -3.72
N ALA A 159 -7.66 0.34 -3.49
CA ALA A 159 -8.22 -0.02 -2.21
C ALA A 159 -8.84 -1.40 -2.27
N ALA A 160 -8.49 -2.27 -1.32
CA ALA A 160 -9.11 -3.55 -1.10
C ALA A 160 -9.86 -3.52 0.23
N ALA A 161 -11.18 -3.52 0.18
CA ALA A 161 -12.02 -3.62 1.37
C ALA A 161 -12.18 -5.10 1.76
N ILE A 162 -11.90 -5.39 3.02
CA ILE A 162 -12.03 -6.74 3.59
C ILE A 162 -13.27 -6.80 4.48
N GLY A 163 -14.10 -7.81 4.28
CA GLY A 163 -15.24 -8.09 5.15
C GLY A 163 -16.50 -7.27 4.89
N SER A 164 -16.65 -6.70 3.71
CA SER A 164 -17.92 -6.15 3.26
C SER A 164 -18.80 -7.28 2.68
N ASP A 165 -19.34 -8.11 3.54
CA ASP A 165 -20.48 -8.93 3.16
C ASP A 165 -21.70 -8.02 3.06
N LYS A 166 -22.06 -7.67 1.85
CA LYS A 166 -23.40 -7.20 1.47
C LYS A 166 -24.02 -8.17 0.51
#